data_a93dca6604e0fc4c53f909f4f2158148
#
_entry.id   a93dca6604e0fc4c53f909f4f2158148
#
_cell.length_a   1.000
_cell.length_b   1.000
_cell.length_c   1.000
_cell.angle_alpha   90.00
_cell.angle_beta   90.00
_cell.angle_gamma   90.00
#
_symmetry.space_group_name_H-M   'P 1'
#
loop_
_entity.id
_entity.type
_entity.pdbx_description
1 polymer ?
#
loop_
_entity_poly.entity_id
_entity_poly.type
_entity_poly.pdbx_seq_one_letter_code
_entity_poly.pdbx_strand_id
1 'polypeptide(L)'
;MAASSSRFAIIALSLTYALYFGQLGVITPYLGVFLDGRGFTSVEIGELFAVITLARIIGPSLWAGVADRTGKILFILRLGSGLTVLSFIGVFWAYSFWYLTLVMGLMMMFWTAVLPQLEVLTLQTIEGDSKRYGRIRLWGSIGFIVLTVLVGKALDFFSTDAPIYASMLVLIGLFISSLTLTQPQNLKPKAAVAVRIMPFLRDKVALLFLLSNALLQLSFGAYYGFFALYMRDLGYSGMQTGLLIALGVTVEVGIFLVAQRLISRFGVWRLMVFCLLATGLRWLVLGNLADIFWLVFFSQFIHALSFGLNHSTSMHFIHHYFPTQIHGRIQAAYISLAFGLGGAVGNYAAGLLWQQGAGSMLTFSAAGACAAAGGLVLLLVTPQQMDKRGES
;
A
#
# COMPACT_ATOMS: atom_id res chain seq x y z
N MET A 1 -16.73 -29.01 20.44
CA MET A 1 -17.03 -27.58 20.42
C MET A 1 -15.78 -26.71 20.15
N ALA A 2 -14.64 -26.94 20.79
CA ALA A 2 -13.41 -26.11 20.56
C ALA A 2 -12.89 -26.09 19.10
N ALA A 3 -12.93 -27.21 18.38
CA ALA A 3 -12.44 -27.29 16.99
C ALA A 3 -13.35 -26.55 15.97
N SER A 4 -14.65 -26.43 16.23
CA SER A 4 -15.58 -25.70 15.36
C SER A 4 -15.48 -24.18 15.59
N SER A 5 -15.27 -23.72 16.81
CA SER A 5 -15.03 -22.32 17.14
C SER A 5 -13.72 -21.80 16.54
N SER A 6 -12.68 -22.64 16.53
CA SER A 6 -11.39 -22.32 15.88
C SER A 6 -11.53 -22.16 14.36
N ARG A 7 -12.30 -23.02 13.67
CA ARG A 7 -12.53 -22.91 12.21
C ARG A 7 -13.33 -21.66 11.86
N PHE A 8 -14.37 -21.34 12.59
CA PHE A 8 -15.16 -20.13 12.38
C PHE A 8 -14.31 -18.86 12.54
N ALA A 9 -13.49 -18.79 13.58
CA ALA A 9 -12.59 -17.65 13.79
C ALA A 9 -11.60 -17.46 12.62
N ILE A 10 -11.01 -18.54 12.09
CA ILE A 10 -10.11 -18.47 10.93
C ILE A 10 -10.84 -17.97 9.69
N ILE A 11 -12.06 -18.45 9.43
CA ILE A 11 -12.86 -17.99 8.28
C ILE A 11 -13.21 -16.51 8.44
N ALA A 12 -13.65 -16.07 9.60
CA ALA A 12 -13.98 -14.68 9.89
C ALA A 12 -12.75 -13.75 9.69
N LEU A 13 -11.60 -14.14 10.20
CA LEU A 13 -10.34 -13.41 9.98
C LEU A 13 -9.98 -13.34 8.50
N SER A 14 -10.02 -14.47 7.78
CA SER A 14 -9.71 -14.55 6.34
C SER A 14 -10.63 -13.65 5.52
N LEU A 15 -11.93 -13.66 5.81
CA LEU A 15 -12.93 -12.80 5.16
C LEU A 15 -12.65 -11.31 5.45
N THR A 16 -12.32 -10.97 6.70
CA THR A 16 -12.00 -9.59 7.07
C THR A 16 -10.74 -9.10 6.35
N TYR A 17 -9.70 -9.94 6.21
CA TYR A 17 -8.53 -9.61 5.38
C TYR A 17 -8.90 -9.43 3.91
N ALA A 18 -9.72 -10.34 3.35
CA ALA A 18 -10.14 -10.26 1.94
C ALA A 18 -10.90 -8.96 1.67
N LEU A 19 -11.82 -8.55 2.55
CA LEU A 19 -12.58 -7.32 2.42
C LEU A 19 -11.72 -6.07 2.65
N TYR A 20 -10.83 -6.09 3.63
CA TYR A 20 -9.93 -4.97 3.90
C TYR A 20 -9.01 -4.67 2.71
N PHE A 21 -8.32 -5.67 2.19
CA PHE A 21 -7.45 -5.50 1.03
C PHE A 21 -8.22 -5.43 -0.28
N GLY A 22 -9.41 -6.01 -0.33
CA GLY A 22 -10.35 -5.84 -1.44
C GLY A 22 -10.76 -4.38 -1.61
N GLN A 23 -11.04 -3.67 -0.52
CA GLN A 23 -11.28 -2.22 -0.55
C GLN A 23 -10.10 -1.46 -1.16
N LEU A 24 -8.88 -1.86 -0.82
CA LEU A 24 -7.68 -1.27 -1.43
C LEU A 24 -7.61 -1.55 -2.93
N GLY A 25 -8.02 -2.76 -3.36
CA GLY A 25 -8.09 -3.16 -4.76
C GLY A 25 -9.17 -2.40 -5.56
N VAL A 26 -10.19 -1.86 -4.90
CA VAL A 26 -11.21 -1.00 -5.51
C VAL A 26 -10.74 0.45 -5.59
N ILE A 27 -10.40 1.05 -4.45
CA ILE A 27 -10.12 2.49 -4.36
C ILE A 27 -8.80 2.87 -5.01
N THR A 28 -7.73 2.13 -4.77
CA THR A 28 -6.39 2.56 -5.22
C THR A 28 -6.29 2.67 -6.74
N PRO A 29 -6.77 1.68 -7.55
CA PRO A 29 -6.67 1.80 -8.99
C PRO A 29 -7.71 2.73 -9.62
N TYR A 30 -8.94 2.78 -9.08
CA TYR A 30 -10.07 3.35 -9.81
C TYR A 30 -10.61 4.66 -9.24
N LEU A 31 -10.07 5.13 -8.12
CA LEU A 31 -10.46 6.43 -7.57
C LEU A 31 -10.17 7.58 -8.55
N GLY A 32 -9.04 7.53 -9.27
CA GLY A 32 -8.72 8.52 -10.30
C GLY A 32 -9.76 8.55 -11.41
N VAL A 33 -10.24 7.39 -11.88
CA VAL A 33 -11.29 7.28 -12.90
C VAL A 33 -12.61 7.88 -12.42
N PHE A 34 -12.98 7.63 -11.17
CA PHE A 34 -14.16 8.23 -10.55
C PHE A 34 -14.06 9.76 -10.47
N LEU A 35 -12.91 10.26 -10.03
CA LEU A 35 -12.69 11.72 -9.85
C LEU A 35 -12.73 12.44 -11.20
N ASP A 36 -12.05 11.90 -12.21
CA ASP A 36 -12.08 12.42 -13.58
C ASP A 36 -13.49 12.40 -14.14
N GLY A 37 -14.24 11.30 -13.95
CA GLY A 37 -15.66 11.21 -14.34
C GLY A 37 -16.58 12.21 -13.63
N ARG A 38 -16.18 12.74 -12.48
CA ARG A 38 -16.84 13.84 -11.76
C ARG A 38 -16.36 15.22 -12.20
N GLY A 39 -15.43 15.30 -13.16
CA GLY A 39 -14.91 16.56 -13.71
C GLY A 39 -13.79 17.20 -12.88
N PHE A 40 -13.18 16.49 -11.94
CA PHE A 40 -12.04 17.01 -11.21
C PHE A 40 -10.81 17.10 -12.10
N THR A 41 -10.03 18.17 -11.92
CA THR A 41 -8.78 18.37 -12.64
C THR A 41 -7.70 17.39 -12.19
N SER A 42 -6.69 17.17 -13.01
CA SER A 42 -5.55 16.32 -12.67
C SER A 42 -4.85 16.77 -11.39
N VAL A 43 -4.77 18.08 -11.15
CA VAL A 43 -4.18 18.64 -9.92
C VAL A 43 -5.01 18.26 -8.70
N GLU A 44 -6.32 18.43 -8.76
CA GLU A 44 -7.23 18.05 -7.68
C GLU A 44 -7.19 16.53 -7.40
N ILE A 45 -7.09 15.71 -8.44
CA ILE A 45 -6.87 14.25 -8.30
C ILE A 45 -5.58 13.99 -7.53
N GLY A 46 -4.47 14.58 -7.94
CA GLY A 46 -3.17 14.43 -7.28
C GLY A 46 -3.17 14.92 -5.83
N GLU A 47 -3.81 16.06 -5.55
CA GLU A 47 -3.97 16.62 -4.20
C GLU A 47 -4.79 15.69 -3.30
N LEU A 48 -5.90 15.16 -3.79
CA LEU A 48 -6.74 14.24 -3.02
C LEU A 48 -5.96 12.95 -2.70
N PHE A 49 -5.24 12.36 -3.67
CA PHE A 49 -4.39 11.21 -3.41
C PHE A 49 -3.26 11.52 -2.41
N ALA A 50 -2.70 12.72 -2.43
CA ALA A 50 -1.72 13.16 -1.44
C ALA A 50 -2.32 13.21 -0.02
N VAL A 51 -3.51 13.81 0.12
CA VAL A 51 -4.21 13.92 1.42
C VAL A 51 -4.56 12.53 1.98
N ILE A 52 -5.13 11.63 1.17
CA ILE A 52 -5.45 10.27 1.63
C ILE A 52 -4.18 9.46 1.98
N THR A 53 -3.07 9.71 1.28
CA THR A 53 -1.78 9.09 1.60
C THR A 53 -1.25 9.58 2.94
N LEU A 54 -1.34 10.86 3.24
CA LEU A 54 -0.98 11.43 4.56
C LEU A 54 -1.88 10.88 5.67
N ALA A 55 -3.19 10.77 5.44
CA ALA A 55 -4.11 10.18 6.40
C ALA A 55 -3.75 8.72 6.75
N ARG A 56 -3.25 7.95 5.76
CA ARG A 56 -2.76 6.56 5.96
C ARG A 56 -1.52 6.46 6.84
N ILE A 57 -0.76 7.53 7.02
CA ILE A 57 0.40 7.54 7.92
C ILE A 57 -0.02 7.93 9.33
N ILE A 58 -0.84 8.97 9.44
CA ILE A 58 -1.24 9.54 10.71
C ILE A 58 -2.18 8.58 11.45
N GLY A 59 -3.13 8.00 10.71
CA GLY A 59 -4.18 7.16 11.27
C GLY A 59 -3.68 5.98 12.11
N PRO A 60 -2.79 5.11 11.61
CA PRO A 60 -2.32 3.95 12.37
C PRO A 60 -1.67 4.31 13.70
N SER A 61 -0.87 5.39 13.72
CA SER A 61 -0.19 5.86 14.94
C SER A 61 -1.17 6.36 15.99
N LEU A 62 -2.20 7.09 15.57
CA LEU A 62 -3.27 7.57 16.46
C LEU A 62 -4.04 6.39 17.05
N TRP A 63 -4.48 5.47 16.21
CA TRP A 63 -5.29 4.33 16.64
C TRP A 63 -4.50 3.31 17.47
N ALA A 64 -3.21 3.09 17.16
CA ALA A 64 -2.33 2.27 17.98
C ALA A 64 -2.19 2.89 19.38
N GLY A 65 -1.99 4.21 19.49
CA GLY A 65 -1.95 4.90 20.78
C GLY A 65 -3.24 4.78 21.59
N VAL A 66 -4.41 4.81 20.93
CA VAL A 66 -5.71 4.57 21.60
C VAL A 66 -5.84 3.10 22.04
N ALA A 67 -5.41 2.15 21.18
CA ALA A 67 -5.45 0.73 21.49
C ALA A 67 -4.55 0.37 22.70
N ASP A 68 -3.32 0.90 22.72
CA ASP A 68 -2.37 0.65 23.80
C ASP A 68 -2.86 1.19 25.14
N ARG A 69 -3.53 2.35 25.13
CA ARG A 69 -4.08 2.97 26.36
C ARG A 69 -5.34 2.27 26.87
N THR A 70 -6.17 1.76 25.97
CA THR A 70 -7.47 1.21 26.33
C THR A 70 -7.51 -0.31 26.44
N GLY A 71 -6.57 -1.01 25.77
CA GLY A 71 -6.57 -2.48 25.64
C GLY A 71 -7.75 -3.04 24.82
N LYS A 72 -8.59 -2.17 24.24
CA LYS A 72 -9.86 -2.55 23.59
C LYS A 72 -9.70 -2.75 22.07
N ILE A 73 -8.84 -3.68 21.67
CA ILE A 73 -8.47 -3.93 20.27
C ILE A 73 -9.69 -4.18 19.38
N LEU A 74 -10.56 -5.11 19.79
CA LEU A 74 -11.75 -5.47 19.02
C LEU A 74 -12.77 -4.31 18.92
N PHE A 75 -12.92 -3.52 19.98
CA PHE A 75 -13.76 -2.33 19.95
C PHE A 75 -13.25 -1.30 18.95
N ILE A 76 -11.94 -1.02 18.94
CA ILE A 76 -11.32 -0.06 18.01
C ILE A 76 -11.45 -0.54 16.57
N LEU A 77 -11.27 -1.85 16.32
CA LEU A 77 -11.45 -2.43 14.99
C LEU A 77 -12.90 -2.21 14.49
N ARG A 78 -13.90 -2.52 15.33
CA ARG A 78 -15.32 -2.33 15.00
C ARG A 78 -15.69 -0.86 14.86
N LEU A 79 -15.20 -0.01 15.75
CA LEU A 79 -15.43 1.43 15.70
C LEU A 79 -14.82 2.03 14.43
N GLY A 80 -13.55 1.68 14.11
CA GLY A 80 -12.86 2.13 12.91
C GLY A 80 -13.60 1.71 11.64
N SER A 81 -14.00 0.44 11.52
CA SER A 81 -14.75 -0.04 10.36
C SER A 81 -16.14 0.61 10.24
N GLY A 82 -16.85 0.82 11.34
CA GLY A 82 -18.14 1.50 11.33
C GLY A 82 -18.05 2.99 10.96
N LEU A 83 -17.07 3.72 11.52
CA LEU A 83 -16.81 5.12 11.18
C LEU A 83 -16.33 5.28 9.74
N THR A 84 -15.63 4.28 9.18
CA THR A 84 -15.25 4.24 7.76
C THR A 84 -16.49 4.22 6.87
N VAL A 85 -17.47 3.36 7.16
CA VAL A 85 -18.74 3.30 6.41
C VAL A 85 -19.48 4.65 6.53
N LEU A 86 -19.63 5.17 7.74
CA LEU A 86 -20.34 6.43 7.97
C LEU A 86 -19.69 7.61 7.24
N SER A 87 -18.36 7.70 7.27
CA SER A 87 -17.64 8.75 6.52
C SER A 87 -17.82 8.58 5.02
N PHE A 88 -17.71 7.34 4.51
CA PHE A 88 -17.79 7.07 3.08
C PHE A 88 -19.17 7.36 2.48
N ILE A 89 -20.26 7.29 3.27
CA ILE A 89 -21.60 7.70 2.84
C ILE A 89 -21.59 9.13 2.28
N GLY A 90 -20.79 10.03 2.84
CA GLY A 90 -20.67 11.41 2.38
C GLY A 90 -20.18 11.55 0.92
N VAL A 91 -19.51 10.53 0.35
CA VAL A 91 -19.02 10.57 -1.04
C VAL A 91 -20.16 10.72 -2.05
N PHE A 92 -21.35 10.18 -1.75
CA PHE A 92 -22.51 10.23 -2.66
C PHE A 92 -23.06 11.64 -2.89
N TRP A 93 -22.81 12.57 -1.96
CA TRP A 93 -23.19 13.97 -2.05
C TRP A 93 -22.00 14.92 -2.20
N ALA A 94 -20.79 14.38 -2.38
CA ALA A 94 -19.57 15.15 -2.48
C ALA A 94 -19.31 15.61 -3.92
N TYR A 95 -19.80 16.80 -4.28
CA TYR A 95 -19.60 17.40 -5.60
C TYR A 95 -18.50 18.48 -5.59
N SER A 96 -18.09 18.98 -4.43
CA SER A 96 -16.99 19.94 -4.33
C SER A 96 -15.69 19.25 -3.89
N PHE A 97 -14.57 19.73 -4.40
CA PHE A 97 -13.25 19.20 -4.10
C PHE A 97 -12.97 19.11 -2.58
N TRP A 98 -13.17 20.19 -1.86
CA TRP A 98 -12.86 20.24 -0.42
C TRP A 98 -13.75 19.32 0.41
N TYR A 99 -15.04 19.23 0.06
CA TYR A 99 -15.94 18.31 0.76
C TYR A 99 -15.55 16.85 0.50
N LEU A 100 -15.25 16.49 -0.76
CA LEU A 100 -14.81 15.14 -1.10
C LEU A 100 -13.48 14.79 -0.44
N THR A 101 -12.52 15.72 -0.43
CA THR A 101 -11.22 15.56 0.23
C THR A 101 -11.38 15.33 1.73
N LEU A 102 -12.26 16.09 2.39
CA LEU A 102 -12.57 15.88 3.81
C LEU A 102 -13.16 14.48 4.06
N VAL A 103 -14.18 14.12 3.29
CA VAL A 103 -14.86 12.81 3.43
C VAL A 103 -13.90 11.65 3.20
N MET A 104 -13.10 11.69 2.12
CA MET A 104 -12.13 10.65 1.80
C MET A 104 -10.97 10.61 2.80
N GLY A 105 -10.52 11.76 3.29
CA GLY A 105 -9.50 11.86 4.34
C GLY A 105 -9.99 11.25 5.67
N LEU A 106 -11.21 11.55 6.08
CA LEU A 106 -11.84 10.96 7.27
C LEU A 106 -12.03 9.46 7.11
N MET A 107 -12.58 9.02 5.97
CA MET A 107 -12.72 7.60 5.65
C MET A 107 -11.39 6.88 5.77
N MET A 108 -10.33 7.41 5.17
CA MET A 108 -9.00 6.80 5.21
C MET A 108 -8.43 6.78 6.63
N MET A 109 -8.62 7.85 7.41
CA MET A 109 -8.21 7.93 8.81
C MET A 109 -8.83 6.80 9.64
N PHE A 110 -10.13 6.56 9.49
CA PHE A 110 -10.83 5.50 10.21
C PHE A 110 -10.52 4.12 9.68
N TRP A 111 -10.41 3.96 8.36
CA TRP A 111 -10.08 2.67 7.73
C TRP A 111 -8.72 2.14 8.18
N THR A 112 -7.73 3.01 8.39
CA THR A 112 -6.40 2.62 8.86
C THR A 112 -6.36 2.12 10.30
N ALA A 113 -7.42 2.30 11.08
CA ALA A 113 -7.56 1.71 12.41
C ALA A 113 -7.69 0.17 12.35
N VAL A 114 -8.22 -0.36 11.25
CA VAL A 114 -8.65 -1.77 11.16
C VAL A 114 -7.46 -2.72 11.09
N LEU A 115 -6.50 -2.49 10.18
CA LEU A 115 -5.43 -3.46 9.88
C LEU A 115 -4.52 -3.78 11.07
N PRO A 116 -3.98 -2.80 11.82
CA PRO A 116 -3.12 -3.09 12.95
C PRO A 116 -3.83 -3.93 14.02
N GLN A 117 -5.11 -3.64 14.27
CA GLN A 117 -5.92 -4.38 15.24
C GLN A 117 -6.24 -5.79 14.74
N LEU A 118 -6.52 -5.93 13.43
CA LEU A 118 -6.76 -7.22 12.81
C LEU A 118 -5.51 -8.12 12.86
N GLU A 119 -4.32 -7.56 12.63
CA GLU A 119 -3.06 -8.30 12.72
C GLU A 119 -2.79 -8.80 14.14
N VAL A 120 -2.93 -7.93 15.14
CA VAL A 120 -2.78 -8.32 16.54
C VAL A 120 -3.78 -9.42 16.90
N LEU A 121 -5.06 -9.24 16.55
CA LEU A 121 -6.10 -10.22 16.83
C LEU A 121 -5.82 -11.57 16.14
N THR A 122 -5.32 -11.54 14.90
CA THR A 122 -4.96 -12.75 14.15
C THR A 122 -3.84 -13.51 14.85
N LEU A 123 -2.73 -12.83 15.16
CA LEU A 123 -1.58 -13.46 15.84
C LEU A 123 -1.97 -14.07 17.19
N GLN A 124 -2.89 -13.44 17.92
CA GLN A 124 -3.43 -13.98 19.16
C GLN A 124 -4.26 -15.23 18.95
N THR A 125 -5.13 -15.21 17.93
CA THR A 125 -6.04 -16.33 17.64
C THR A 125 -5.28 -17.58 17.18
N ILE A 126 -4.13 -17.41 16.53
CA ILE A 126 -3.30 -18.52 16.03
C ILE A 126 -2.07 -18.81 16.90
N GLU A 127 -1.98 -18.19 18.09
CA GLU A 127 -0.89 -18.39 19.06
C GLU A 127 0.52 -18.13 18.45
N GLY A 128 0.61 -17.19 17.51
CA GLY A 128 1.86 -16.81 16.86
C GLY A 128 2.35 -17.74 15.75
N ASP A 129 1.55 -18.73 15.31
CA ASP A 129 1.92 -19.64 14.21
C ASP A 129 2.05 -18.87 12.88
N SER A 130 3.29 -18.62 12.46
CA SER A 130 3.60 -17.85 11.25
C SER A 130 3.08 -18.50 9.96
N LYS A 131 2.98 -19.85 9.91
CA LYS A 131 2.44 -20.55 8.72
C LYS A 131 0.94 -20.34 8.60
N ARG A 132 0.22 -20.39 9.72
CA ARG A 132 -1.22 -20.07 9.76
C ARG A 132 -1.46 -18.60 9.45
N TYR A 133 -0.63 -17.70 9.99
CA TYR A 133 -0.71 -16.28 9.66
C TYR A 133 -0.60 -16.04 8.15
N GLY A 134 0.41 -16.60 7.48
CA GLY A 134 0.57 -16.46 6.04
C GLY A 134 -0.64 -16.92 5.24
N ARG A 135 -1.27 -18.05 5.63
CA ARG A 135 -2.49 -18.56 4.96
C ARG A 135 -3.70 -17.63 5.13
N ILE A 136 -3.90 -17.07 6.33
CA ILE A 136 -4.99 -16.12 6.59
C ILE A 136 -4.73 -14.81 5.83
N ARG A 137 -3.50 -14.29 5.90
CA ARG A 137 -3.10 -13.05 5.25
C ARG A 137 -3.17 -13.10 3.72
N LEU A 138 -2.98 -14.29 3.13
CA LEU A 138 -3.09 -14.52 1.67
C LEU A 138 -4.49 -14.17 1.13
N TRP A 139 -5.55 -14.35 1.93
CA TRP A 139 -6.91 -13.96 1.55
C TRP A 139 -7.02 -12.46 1.27
N GLY A 140 -6.18 -11.64 1.88
CA GLY A 140 -6.08 -10.22 1.54
C GLY A 140 -5.63 -10.00 0.09
N SER A 141 -4.60 -10.70 -0.37
CA SER A 141 -4.16 -10.62 -1.77
C SER A 141 -5.22 -11.13 -2.74
N ILE A 142 -5.91 -12.23 -2.39
CA ILE A 142 -7.03 -12.77 -3.18
C ILE A 142 -8.16 -11.73 -3.26
N GLY A 143 -8.54 -11.11 -2.15
CA GLY A 143 -9.58 -10.07 -2.11
C GLY A 143 -9.21 -8.87 -2.99
N PHE A 144 -7.97 -8.39 -2.90
CA PHE A 144 -7.45 -7.32 -3.76
C PHE A 144 -7.58 -7.69 -5.24
N ILE A 145 -7.03 -8.84 -5.67
CA ILE A 145 -7.01 -9.31 -7.06
C ILE A 145 -8.45 -9.43 -7.59
N VAL A 146 -9.31 -10.14 -6.85
CA VAL A 146 -10.69 -10.41 -7.30
C VAL A 146 -11.48 -9.10 -7.45
N LEU A 147 -11.43 -8.21 -6.45
CA LEU A 147 -12.20 -6.97 -6.50
C LEU A 147 -11.63 -5.98 -7.52
N THR A 148 -10.32 -5.92 -7.71
CA THR A 148 -9.71 -5.11 -8.78
C THR A 148 -10.24 -5.53 -10.16
N VAL A 149 -10.30 -6.83 -10.46
CA VAL A 149 -10.79 -7.32 -11.74
C VAL A 149 -12.30 -7.11 -11.88
N LEU A 150 -13.08 -7.41 -10.83
CA LEU A 150 -14.53 -7.26 -10.85
C LEU A 150 -14.96 -5.80 -11.04
N VAL A 151 -14.29 -4.87 -10.36
CA VAL A 151 -14.60 -3.44 -10.49
C VAL A 151 -14.11 -2.90 -11.84
N GLY A 152 -12.95 -3.35 -12.32
CA GLY A 152 -12.51 -3.05 -13.69
C GLY A 152 -13.55 -3.48 -14.71
N LYS A 153 -14.07 -4.72 -14.61
CA LYS A 153 -15.16 -5.18 -15.47
C LYS A 153 -16.45 -4.37 -15.28
N ALA A 154 -16.78 -3.96 -14.05
CA ALA A 154 -17.96 -3.14 -13.79
C ALA A 154 -17.89 -1.78 -14.50
N LEU A 155 -16.71 -1.17 -14.61
CA LEU A 155 -16.49 0.07 -15.35
C LEU A 155 -16.78 -0.06 -16.85
N ASP A 156 -16.72 -1.27 -17.44
CA ASP A 156 -17.04 -1.49 -18.85
C ASP A 156 -18.56 -1.47 -19.11
N PHE A 157 -19.39 -1.69 -18.09
CA PHE A 157 -20.85 -1.78 -18.22
C PHE A 157 -21.61 -0.67 -17.50
N PHE A 158 -20.98 -0.03 -16.50
CA PHE A 158 -21.58 0.99 -15.66
C PHE A 158 -20.79 2.30 -15.74
N SER A 159 -21.30 3.33 -15.09
CA SER A 159 -20.62 4.64 -15.02
C SER A 159 -19.30 4.59 -14.23
N THR A 160 -18.54 5.69 -14.32
CA THR A 160 -17.34 5.93 -13.52
C THR A 160 -17.58 5.94 -12.02
N ASP A 161 -18.85 5.95 -11.57
CA ASP A 161 -19.25 5.82 -10.16
C ASP A 161 -19.20 4.35 -9.65
N ALA A 162 -19.07 3.35 -10.52
CA ALA A 162 -19.06 1.94 -10.15
C ALA A 162 -18.08 1.59 -9.02
N PRO A 163 -16.84 2.14 -8.97
CA PRO A 163 -15.91 1.91 -7.86
C PRO A 163 -16.44 2.39 -6.52
N ILE A 164 -17.25 3.46 -6.49
CA ILE A 164 -17.82 4.01 -5.25
C ILE A 164 -18.92 3.10 -4.70
N TYR A 165 -19.81 2.61 -5.57
CA TYR A 165 -20.82 1.63 -5.16
C TYR A 165 -20.18 0.32 -4.69
N ALA A 166 -19.17 -0.17 -5.41
CA ALA A 166 -18.43 -1.36 -5.01
C ALA A 166 -17.71 -1.16 -3.66
N SER A 167 -17.06 -0.01 -3.47
CA SER A 167 -16.44 0.37 -2.20
C SER A 167 -17.42 0.36 -1.04
N MET A 168 -18.61 0.95 -1.22
CA MET A 168 -19.62 0.98 -0.18
C MET A 168 -20.03 -0.44 0.24
N LEU A 169 -20.29 -1.33 -0.73
CA LEU A 169 -20.63 -2.73 -0.45
C LEU A 169 -19.50 -3.45 0.31
N VAL A 170 -18.25 -3.26 -0.12
CA VAL A 170 -17.08 -3.86 0.52
C VAL A 170 -16.89 -3.34 1.93
N LEU A 171 -17.06 -2.04 2.16
CA LEU A 171 -16.93 -1.41 3.49
C LEU A 171 -18.03 -1.88 4.44
N ILE A 172 -19.27 -2.00 3.96
CA ILE A 172 -20.38 -2.58 4.74
C ILE A 172 -20.04 -4.05 5.09
N GLY A 173 -19.58 -4.83 4.11
CA GLY A 173 -19.13 -6.20 4.33
C GLY A 173 -17.99 -6.28 5.35
N LEU A 174 -17.02 -5.38 5.30
CA LEU A 174 -15.93 -5.28 6.25
C LEU A 174 -16.45 -5.00 7.67
N PHE A 175 -17.37 -4.06 7.80
CA PHE A 175 -18.00 -3.75 9.10
C PHE A 175 -18.75 -4.96 9.65
N ILE A 176 -19.61 -5.60 8.86
CA ILE A 176 -20.35 -6.81 9.26
C ILE A 176 -19.40 -7.94 9.64
N SER A 177 -18.35 -8.18 8.82
CA SER A 177 -17.32 -9.18 9.12
C SER A 177 -16.62 -8.88 10.45
N SER A 178 -16.34 -7.60 10.75
CA SER A 178 -15.73 -7.18 12.00
C SER A 178 -16.55 -7.55 13.25
N LEU A 179 -17.88 -7.59 13.12
CA LEU A 179 -18.80 -7.95 14.21
C LEU A 179 -18.71 -9.44 14.56
N THR A 180 -18.31 -10.29 13.61
CA THR A 180 -18.16 -11.74 13.82
C THR A 180 -16.84 -12.12 14.50
N LEU A 181 -15.87 -11.19 14.57
CA LEU A 181 -14.60 -11.43 15.22
C LEU A 181 -14.73 -11.49 16.73
N THR A 182 -13.92 -12.34 17.35
CA THR A 182 -13.86 -12.51 18.82
C THR A 182 -12.43 -12.29 19.30
N GLN A 183 -12.27 -11.67 20.46
CA GLN A 183 -10.96 -11.46 21.08
C GLN A 183 -10.66 -12.61 22.05
N PRO A 184 -9.54 -13.32 21.91
CA PRO A 184 -9.08 -14.28 22.92
C PRO A 184 -8.86 -13.57 24.27
N GLN A 185 -9.23 -14.23 25.38
CA GLN A 185 -8.97 -13.71 26.71
C GLN A 185 -7.47 -13.74 27.00
N ASN A 186 -6.95 -12.67 27.58
CA ASN A 186 -5.58 -12.45 28.09
C ASN A 186 -4.59 -11.79 27.13
N LEU A 187 -4.54 -10.45 27.25
CA LEU A 187 -3.43 -9.68 26.76
C LEU A 187 -2.95 -8.69 27.82
N LYS A 188 -1.70 -8.85 28.20
CA LYS A 188 -0.97 -7.78 28.87
C LYS A 188 -0.30 -6.91 27.80
N PRO A 189 -0.52 -5.59 27.82
CA PRO A 189 0.23 -4.68 26.92
C PRO A 189 1.72 -4.85 27.19
N LYS A 190 2.52 -5.04 26.13
CA LYS A 190 3.97 -4.94 26.27
C LYS A 190 4.34 -3.46 26.42
N ALA A 191 4.97 -3.10 27.53
CA ALA A 191 5.53 -1.77 27.72
C ALA A 191 6.56 -1.47 26.61
N ALA A 192 6.32 -0.43 25.83
CA ALA A 192 7.27 0.03 24.82
C ALA A 192 8.44 0.74 25.52
N VAL A 193 9.64 0.22 25.34
CA VAL A 193 10.86 0.89 25.81
C VAL A 193 11.14 2.12 24.95
N ALA A 194 11.23 3.28 25.56
CA ALA A 194 11.48 4.54 24.88
C ALA A 194 12.96 4.71 24.52
N VAL A 195 13.40 4.12 23.40
CA VAL A 195 14.77 4.31 22.87
C VAL A 195 14.77 5.48 21.87
N ARG A 196 15.76 6.38 21.92
CA ARG A 196 15.91 7.47 20.96
C ARG A 196 16.41 6.93 19.61
N ILE A 197 15.67 7.19 18.51
CA ILE A 197 16.06 6.72 17.15
C ILE A 197 16.86 7.76 16.36
N MET A 198 16.88 9.01 16.79
CA MET A 198 17.49 10.10 16.04
C MET A 198 18.98 9.89 15.70
N PRO A 199 19.84 9.31 16.57
CA PRO A 199 21.21 9.02 16.21
C PRO A 199 21.32 8.05 15.03
N PHE A 200 20.46 7.03 14.98
CA PHE A 200 20.43 6.03 13.90
C PHE A 200 19.92 6.61 12.59
N LEU A 201 18.97 7.54 12.65
CA LEU A 201 18.44 8.21 11.44
C LEU A 201 19.44 9.22 10.85
N ARG A 202 20.45 9.65 11.61
CA ARG A 202 21.54 10.53 11.12
C ARG A 202 22.69 9.77 10.48
N ASP A 203 22.71 8.45 10.60
CA ASP A 203 23.71 7.63 9.92
C ASP A 203 23.58 7.76 8.38
N LYS A 204 24.71 7.88 7.68
CA LYS A 204 24.76 8.07 6.24
C LYS A 204 24.06 6.94 5.48
N VAL A 205 24.28 5.69 5.90
CA VAL A 205 23.68 4.51 5.24
C VAL A 205 22.17 4.51 5.42
N ALA A 206 21.70 4.80 6.64
CA ALA A 206 20.28 4.91 6.95
C ALA A 206 19.58 6.05 6.17
N LEU A 207 20.22 7.22 6.11
CA LEU A 207 19.68 8.36 5.34
C LEU A 207 19.56 8.04 3.86
N LEU A 208 20.60 7.45 3.24
CA LEU A 208 20.58 7.10 1.82
C LEU A 208 19.59 5.97 1.52
N PHE A 209 19.46 5.01 2.44
CA PHE A 209 18.39 3.98 2.38
C PHE A 209 16.99 4.60 2.41
N LEU A 210 16.72 5.52 3.34
CA LEU A 210 15.42 6.18 3.45
C LEU A 210 15.14 7.06 2.23
N LEU A 211 16.13 7.83 1.76
CA LEU A 211 16.02 8.69 0.58
C LEU A 211 15.74 7.87 -0.69
N SER A 212 16.48 6.79 -0.91
CA SER A 212 16.28 5.93 -2.09
C SER A 212 14.87 5.33 -2.13
N ASN A 213 14.35 4.88 -0.99
CA ASN A 213 13.00 4.37 -0.89
C ASN A 213 11.94 5.47 -0.99
N ALA A 214 12.20 6.68 -0.49
CA ALA A 214 11.32 7.82 -0.67
C ALA A 214 11.20 8.21 -2.15
N LEU A 215 12.31 8.23 -2.90
CA LEU A 215 12.32 8.46 -4.36
C LEU A 215 11.59 7.37 -5.12
N LEU A 216 11.73 6.10 -4.70
CA LEU A 216 10.96 5.00 -5.26
C LEU A 216 9.45 5.23 -5.06
N GLN A 217 9.01 5.52 -3.84
CA GLN A 217 7.59 5.71 -3.53
C GLN A 217 7.03 6.99 -4.17
N LEU A 218 7.85 8.03 -4.32
CA LEU A 218 7.50 9.21 -5.11
C LEU A 218 7.17 8.82 -6.55
N SER A 219 7.94 7.92 -7.15
CA SER A 219 7.72 7.46 -8.52
C SER A 219 6.39 6.70 -8.69
N PHE A 220 5.85 6.09 -7.65
CA PHE A 220 4.57 5.38 -7.68
C PHE A 220 3.35 6.30 -7.76
N GLY A 221 3.49 7.61 -7.52
CA GLY A 221 2.38 8.56 -7.64
C GLY A 221 1.73 8.55 -9.02
N ALA A 222 2.51 8.44 -10.09
CA ALA A 222 2.02 8.29 -11.46
C ALA A 222 1.16 7.02 -11.64
N TYR A 223 1.55 5.92 -11.01
CA TYR A 223 0.87 4.64 -11.14
C TYR A 223 -0.42 4.59 -10.33
N TYR A 224 -0.38 4.93 -9.06
CA TYR A 224 -1.56 4.81 -8.19
C TYR A 224 -2.66 5.81 -8.54
N GLY A 225 -2.32 7.03 -8.91
CA GLY A 225 -3.30 8.07 -9.26
C GLY A 225 -3.83 7.97 -10.67
N PHE A 226 -2.98 7.58 -11.64
CA PHE A 226 -3.26 7.83 -13.04
C PHE A 226 -3.16 6.63 -13.97
N PHE A 227 -2.67 5.47 -13.53
CA PHE A 227 -2.51 4.31 -14.43
C PHE A 227 -3.83 3.85 -15.07
N ALA A 228 -4.93 3.75 -14.29
CA ALA A 228 -6.20 3.32 -14.84
C ALA A 228 -6.81 4.37 -15.80
N LEU A 229 -6.62 5.66 -15.52
CA LEU A 229 -6.96 6.75 -16.44
C LEU A 229 -6.17 6.61 -17.75
N TYR A 230 -4.87 6.41 -17.65
CA TYR A 230 -3.99 6.24 -18.79
C TYR A 230 -4.37 5.06 -19.66
N MET A 231 -4.67 3.91 -19.06
CA MET A 231 -5.13 2.75 -19.81
C MET A 231 -6.47 3.02 -20.53
N ARG A 232 -7.42 3.67 -19.85
CA ARG A 232 -8.69 4.10 -20.47
C ARG A 232 -8.45 5.02 -21.66
N ASP A 233 -7.59 6.02 -21.54
CA ASP A 233 -7.31 7.00 -22.59
C ASP A 233 -6.59 6.38 -23.79
N LEU A 234 -5.87 5.26 -23.59
CA LEU A 234 -5.27 4.43 -24.64
C LEU A 234 -6.26 3.39 -25.24
N GLY A 235 -7.52 3.35 -24.77
CA GLY A 235 -8.55 2.45 -25.29
C GLY A 235 -8.57 1.05 -24.66
N TYR A 236 -7.83 0.82 -23.57
CA TYR A 236 -7.96 -0.44 -22.83
C TYR A 236 -9.28 -0.48 -22.06
N SER A 237 -9.92 -1.66 -22.06
CA SER A 237 -11.12 -1.86 -21.25
C SER A 237 -10.78 -1.84 -19.75
N GLY A 238 -11.77 -1.54 -18.91
CA GLY A 238 -11.62 -1.61 -17.46
C GLY A 238 -11.25 -3.01 -17.00
N MET A 239 -11.78 -4.06 -17.64
CA MET A 239 -11.40 -5.45 -17.38
C MET A 239 -9.93 -5.71 -17.70
N GLN A 240 -9.42 -5.24 -18.85
CA GLN A 240 -7.99 -5.38 -19.21
C GLN A 240 -7.10 -4.67 -18.20
N THR A 241 -7.47 -3.46 -17.82
CA THR A 241 -6.76 -2.67 -16.79
C THR A 241 -6.73 -3.41 -15.46
N GLY A 242 -7.87 -3.95 -15.01
CA GLY A 242 -7.97 -4.74 -13.79
C GLY A 242 -7.11 -6.00 -13.82
N LEU A 243 -7.07 -6.73 -14.95
CA LEU A 243 -6.24 -7.92 -15.13
C LEU A 243 -4.73 -7.57 -15.11
N LEU A 244 -4.33 -6.46 -15.72
CA LEU A 244 -2.93 -5.99 -15.69
C LEU A 244 -2.48 -5.68 -14.26
N ILE A 245 -3.29 -4.97 -13.48
CA ILE A 245 -2.99 -4.68 -12.08
C ILE A 245 -2.95 -5.96 -11.24
N ALA A 246 -3.94 -6.84 -11.42
CA ALA A 246 -4.03 -8.13 -10.75
C ALA A 246 -2.82 -9.03 -11.06
N LEU A 247 -2.31 -9.01 -12.29
CA LEU A 247 -1.10 -9.72 -12.69
C LEU A 247 0.11 -9.23 -11.86
N GLY A 248 0.28 -7.91 -11.73
CA GLY A 248 1.37 -7.35 -10.93
C GLY A 248 1.36 -7.85 -9.49
N VAL A 249 0.19 -7.84 -8.84
CA VAL A 249 0.03 -8.33 -7.46
C VAL A 249 0.19 -9.84 -7.37
N THR A 250 -0.25 -10.60 -8.38
CA THR A 250 -0.07 -12.07 -8.42
C THR A 250 1.42 -12.43 -8.47
N VAL A 251 2.18 -11.76 -9.32
CA VAL A 251 3.64 -11.97 -9.41
C VAL A 251 4.33 -11.52 -8.13
N GLU A 252 3.84 -10.46 -7.48
CA GLU A 252 4.33 -10.01 -6.17
C GLU A 252 4.16 -11.08 -5.09
N VAL A 253 3.02 -11.76 -5.02
CA VAL A 253 2.84 -12.90 -4.11
C VAL A 253 3.88 -13.99 -4.38
N GLY A 254 4.18 -14.26 -5.65
CA GLY A 254 5.22 -15.21 -6.05
C GLY A 254 6.62 -14.79 -5.60
N ILE A 255 6.97 -13.50 -5.74
CA ILE A 255 8.30 -13.01 -5.36
C ILE A 255 8.55 -13.13 -3.85
N PHE A 256 7.54 -12.95 -2.99
CA PHE A 256 7.69 -13.14 -1.55
C PHE A 256 8.15 -14.55 -1.17
N LEU A 257 7.79 -15.58 -1.94
CA LEU A 257 8.20 -16.97 -1.70
C LEU A 257 9.70 -17.20 -1.94
N VAL A 258 10.30 -16.40 -2.80
CA VAL A 258 11.72 -16.55 -3.19
C VAL A 258 12.61 -15.41 -2.70
N ALA A 259 12.03 -14.33 -2.16
CA ALA A 259 12.74 -13.12 -1.75
C ALA A 259 13.92 -13.42 -0.83
N GLN A 260 13.74 -14.25 0.21
CA GLN A 260 14.82 -14.61 1.13
C GLN A 260 15.99 -15.31 0.44
N ARG A 261 15.72 -16.19 -0.56
CA ARG A 261 16.78 -16.85 -1.34
C ARG A 261 17.52 -15.86 -2.22
N LEU A 262 16.82 -14.89 -2.81
CA LEU A 262 17.43 -13.82 -3.60
C LEU A 262 18.31 -12.92 -2.72
N ILE A 263 17.82 -12.53 -1.55
CA ILE A 263 18.56 -11.67 -0.60
C ILE A 263 19.84 -12.38 -0.14
N SER A 264 19.77 -13.68 0.23
CA SER A 264 20.95 -14.43 0.67
C SER A 264 21.98 -14.65 -0.45
N ARG A 265 21.52 -14.72 -1.72
CA ARG A 265 22.41 -14.97 -2.88
C ARG A 265 23.08 -13.70 -3.40
N PHE A 266 22.34 -12.59 -3.48
CA PHE A 266 22.78 -11.37 -4.16
C PHE A 266 23.13 -10.22 -3.21
N GLY A 267 22.70 -10.30 -1.95
CA GLY A 267 22.87 -9.25 -0.94
C GLY A 267 21.85 -8.10 -1.09
N VAL A 268 21.71 -7.33 0.00
CA VAL A 268 20.73 -6.24 0.11
C VAL A 268 20.99 -5.15 -0.93
N TRP A 269 22.22 -4.65 -0.98
CA TRP A 269 22.60 -3.50 -1.81
C TRP A 269 22.32 -3.74 -3.30
N ARG A 270 22.78 -4.88 -3.84
CA ARG A 270 22.61 -5.20 -5.28
C ARG A 270 21.15 -5.34 -5.66
N LEU A 271 20.36 -5.99 -4.80
CA LEU A 271 18.93 -6.17 -5.07
C LEU A 271 18.19 -4.83 -5.02
N MET A 272 18.47 -3.96 -4.06
CA MET A 272 17.82 -2.67 -4.00
C MET A 272 18.15 -1.80 -5.22
N VAL A 273 19.43 -1.69 -5.60
CA VAL A 273 19.84 -0.97 -6.81
C VAL A 273 19.16 -1.52 -8.05
N PHE A 274 19.15 -2.86 -8.21
CA PHE A 274 18.48 -3.52 -9.32
C PHE A 274 16.98 -3.22 -9.35
N CYS A 275 16.28 -3.34 -8.23
CA CYS A 275 14.85 -3.06 -8.15
C CYS A 275 14.51 -1.60 -8.52
N LEU A 276 15.30 -0.65 -8.05
CA LEU A 276 15.11 0.77 -8.34
C LEU A 276 15.33 1.10 -9.82
N LEU A 277 16.40 0.58 -10.42
CA LEU A 277 16.69 0.78 -11.84
C LEU A 277 15.66 0.08 -12.74
N ALA A 278 15.26 -1.16 -12.39
CA ALA A 278 14.21 -1.88 -13.10
C ALA A 278 12.86 -1.12 -13.03
N THR A 279 12.56 -0.50 -11.88
CA THR A 279 11.38 0.36 -11.73
C THR A 279 11.46 1.59 -12.62
N GLY A 280 12.64 2.23 -12.70
CA GLY A 280 12.87 3.35 -13.62
C GLY A 280 12.59 2.96 -15.07
N LEU A 281 13.14 1.81 -15.51
CA LEU A 281 12.87 1.26 -16.84
C LEU A 281 11.37 0.96 -17.07
N ARG A 282 10.69 0.38 -16.07
CA ARG A 282 9.25 0.12 -16.12
C ARG A 282 8.45 1.39 -16.40
N TRP A 283 8.74 2.47 -15.69
CA TRP A 283 8.03 3.74 -15.89
C TRP A 283 8.33 4.36 -17.25
N LEU A 284 9.55 4.26 -17.75
CA LEU A 284 9.90 4.71 -19.10
C LEU A 284 9.15 3.91 -20.19
N VAL A 285 9.03 2.59 -20.01
CA VAL A 285 8.23 1.74 -20.92
C VAL A 285 6.77 2.17 -20.89
N LEU A 286 6.17 2.35 -19.70
CA LEU A 286 4.79 2.79 -19.60
C LEU A 286 4.56 4.19 -20.15
N GLY A 287 5.49 5.12 -19.96
CA GLY A 287 5.34 6.48 -20.48
C GLY A 287 5.43 6.61 -21.99
N ASN A 288 6.18 5.73 -22.65
CA ASN A 288 6.52 5.91 -24.06
C ASN A 288 5.98 4.82 -24.99
N LEU A 289 5.61 3.66 -24.46
CA LEU A 289 5.29 2.45 -25.25
C LEU A 289 4.03 1.73 -24.74
N ALA A 290 3.14 2.42 -24.03
CA ALA A 290 1.94 1.80 -23.43
C ALA A 290 0.82 1.51 -24.46
N ASP A 291 0.94 1.96 -25.69
CA ASP A 291 0.14 1.55 -26.83
C ASP A 291 0.41 0.09 -27.24
N ILE A 292 1.59 -0.46 -26.86
CA ILE A 292 1.95 -1.84 -27.15
C ILE A 292 1.56 -2.73 -25.95
N PHE A 293 0.44 -3.44 -26.08
CA PHE A 293 -0.12 -4.30 -25.01
C PHE A 293 0.92 -5.21 -24.35
N TRP A 294 1.76 -5.88 -25.12
CA TRP A 294 2.75 -6.82 -24.57
C TRP A 294 3.81 -6.15 -23.70
N LEU A 295 4.17 -4.90 -24.01
CA LEU A 295 5.11 -4.15 -23.18
C LEU A 295 4.46 -3.75 -21.84
N VAL A 296 3.19 -3.33 -21.87
CA VAL A 296 2.43 -3.07 -20.64
C VAL A 296 2.28 -4.36 -19.82
N PHE A 297 1.94 -5.48 -20.47
CA PHE A 297 1.80 -6.79 -19.83
C PHE A 297 3.10 -7.22 -19.13
N PHE A 298 4.23 -7.22 -19.83
CA PHE A 298 5.52 -7.60 -19.25
C PHE A 298 6.02 -6.60 -18.19
N SER A 299 5.67 -5.33 -18.29
CA SER A 299 5.99 -4.33 -17.28
C SER A 299 5.36 -4.66 -15.92
N GLN A 300 4.22 -5.38 -15.89
CA GLN A 300 3.58 -5.79 -14.64
C GLN A 300 4.41 -6.84 -13.86
N PHE A 301 5.25 -7.63 -14.51
CA PHE A 301 6.18 -8.52 -13.80
C PHE A 301 7.24 -7.72 -13.02
N ILE A 302 7.65 -6.57 -13.55
CA ILE A 302 8.59 -5.68 -12.86
C ILE A 302 7.94 -5.06 -11.60
N HIS A 303 6.60 -5.02 -11.52
CA HIS A 303 5.91 -4.58 -10.30
C HIS A 303 6.33 -5.37 -9.06
N ALA A 304 6.49 -6.67 -9.19
CA ALA A 304 6.94 -7.52 -8.09
C ALA A 304 8.36 -7.17 -7.60
N LEU A 305 9.24 -6.74 -8.50
CA LEU A 305 10.57 -6.22 -8.15
C LEU A 305 10.46 -4.86 -7.46
N SER A 306 9.65 -3.96 -8.06
CA SER A 306 9.49 -2.58 -7.60
C SER A 306 8.89 -2.48 -6.20
N PHE A 307 7.92 -3.34 -5.88
CA PHE A 307 7.23 -3.36 -4.59
C PHE A 307 7.66 -4.55 -3.74
N GLY A 308 7.34 -5.78 -4.14
CA GLY A 308 7.51 -6.97 -3.32
C GLY A 308 8.96 -7.25 -2.91
N LEU A 309 9.88 -7.34 -3.89
CA LEU A 309 11.28 -7.64 -3.61
C LEU A 309 11.98 -6.47 -2.91
N ASN A 310 11.76 -5.23 -3.37
CA ASN A 310 12.35 -4.06 -2.72
C ASN A 310 11.89 -3.91 -1.27
N HIS A 311 10.59 -4.10 -1.00
CA HIS A 311 10.05 -4.06 0.37
C HIS A 311 10.65 -5.16 1.25
N SER A 312 10.70 -6.41 0.75
CA SER A 312 11.29 -7.54 1.48
C SER A 312 12.77 -7.28 1.81
N THR A 313 13.51 -6.73 0.84
CA THR A 313 14.93 -6.39 1.02
C THR A 313 15.09 -5.23 2.01
N SER A 314 14.20 -4.25 1.98
CA SER A 314 14.17 -3.13 2.93
C SER A 314 13.88 -3.59 4.36
N MET A 315 12.92 -4.52 4.53
CA MET A 315 12.65 -5.11 5.85
C MET A 315 13.84 -5.92 6.35
N HIS A 316 14.47 -6.71 5.48
CA HIS A 316 15.67 -7.45 5.83
C HIS A 316 16.79 -6.51 6.26
N PHE A 317 17.03 -5.41 5.51
CA PHE A 317 17.99 -4.37 5.89
C PHE A 317 17.71 -3.80 7.29
N ILE A 318 16.47 -3.38 7.55
CA ILE A 318 16.08 -2.82 8.85
C ILE A 318 16.38 -3.80 9.99
N HIS A 319 16.02 -5.08 9.82
CA HIS A 319 16.21 -6.10 10.84
C HIS A 319 17.66 -6.55 11.02
N HIS A 320 18.52 -6.34 10.02
CA HIS A 320 19.93 -6.72 10.09
C HIS A 320 20.83 -5.57 10.52
N TYR A 321 20.56 -4.37 10.02
CA TYR A 321 21.41 -3.20 10.22
C TYR A 321 21.19 -2.52 11.58
N PHE A 322 19.97 -2.45 12.05
CA PHE A 322 19.63 -1.74 13.29
C PHE A 322 19.47 -2.69 14.49
N PRO A 323 19.71 -2.18 15.74
CA PRO A 323 19.44 -2.95 16.97
C PRO A 323 17.97 -3.37 17.09
N THR A 324 17.73 -4.58 17.62
CA THR A 324 16.39 -5.20 17.72
C THR A 324 15.37 -4.33 18.47
N GLN A 325 15.85 -3.56 19.47
CA GLN A 325 15.00 -2.71 20.33
C GLN A 325 14.33 -1.56 19.57
N ILE A 326 14.87 -1.18 18.39
CA ILE A 326 14.38 -0.05 17.61
C ILE A 326 13.77 -0.44 16.26
N HIS A 327 13.75 -1.74 15.89
CA HIS A 327 13.24 -2.21 14.59
C HIS A 327 11.86 -1.63 14.25
N GLY A 328 10.90 -1.73 15.16
CA GLY A 328 9.54 -1.21 14.93
C GLY A 328 9.51 0.30 14.69
N ARG A 329 10.38 1.06 15.35
CA ARG A 329 10.45 2.53 15.20
C ARG A 329 11.13 2.94 13.90
N ILE A 330 12.18 2.22 13.49
CA ILE A 330 12.83 2.44 12.17
C ILE A 330 11.89 2.02 11.05
N GLN A 331 11.15 0.93 11.19
CA GLN A 331 10.13 0.52 10.24
C GLN A 331 9.01 1.57 10.12
N ALA A 332 8.57 2.14 11.25
CA ALA A 332 7.60 3.23 11.24
C ALA A 332 8.15 4.48 10.53
N ALA A 333 9.42 4.86 10.76
CA ALA A 333 10.08 5.95 10.06
C ALA A 333 10.18 5.67 8.54
N TYR A 334 10.58 4.46 8.16
CA TYR A 334 10.62 4.03 6.76
C TYR A 334 9.24 4.14 6.10
N ILE A 335 8.18 3.64 6.73
CA ILE A 335 6.82 3.73 6.19
C ILE A 335 6.37 5.19 6.09
N SER A 336 6.62 6.00 7.12
CA SER A 336 6.20 7.41 7.14
C SER A 336 6.94 8.25 6.09
N LEU A 337 8.25 8.09 5.96
CA LEU A 337 9.05 8.89 5.02
C LEU A 337 8.91 8.39 3.58
N ALA A 338 9.05 7.08 3.35
CA ALA A 338 8.98 6.55 1.98
C ALA A 338 7.54 6.51 1.47
N PHE A 339 6.68 5.67 2.07
CA PHE A 339 5.31 5.50 1.57
C PHE A 339 4.43 6.72 1.83
N GLY A 340 4.69 7.40 2.94
CA GLY A 340 3.91 8.55 3.31
C GLY A 340 4.33 9.82 2.60
N LEU A 341 5.44 10.41 3.01
CA LEU A 341 5.89 11.67 2.44
C LEU A 341 6.26 11.52 0.96
N GLY A 342 7.05 10.49 0.61
CA GLY A 342 7.41 10.21 -0.78
C GLY A 342 6.18 9.96 -1.64
N GLY A 343 5.24 9.12 -1.18
CA GLY A 343 3.99 8.85 -1.89
C GLY A 343 3.09 10.07 -2.04
N ALA A 344 2.94 10.90 -0.99
CA ALA A 344 2.11 12.10 -1.05
C ALA A 344 2.69 13.14 -2.02
N VAL A 345 3.99 13.41 -1.94
CA VAL A 345 4.69 14.31 -2.89
C VAL A 345 4.59 13.76 -4.31
N GLY A 346 4.74 12.43 -4.49
CA GLY A 346 4.64 11.79 -5.79
C GLY A 346 3.25 11.90 -6.41
N ASN A 347 2.19 11.69 -5.62
CA ASN A 347 0.81 11.85 -6.08
C ASN A 347 0.52 13.30 -6.50
N TYR A 348 0.93 14.27 -5.69
CA TYR A 348 0.76 15.68 -6.02
C TYR A 348 1.54 16.08 -7.28
N ALA A 349 2.82 15.69 -7.38
CA ALA A 349 3.65 15.95 -8.55
C ALA A 349 3.08 15.29 -9.81
N ALA A 350 2.58 14.06 -9.72
CA ALA A 350 1.91 13.40 -10.83
C ALA A 350 0.67 14.17 -11.28
N GLY A 351 -0.14 14.70 -10.35
CA GLY A 351 -1.29 15.56 -10.67
C GLY A 351 -0.91 16.81 -11.44
N LEU A 352 0.18 17.49 -11.05
CA LEU A 352 0.68 18.66 -11.74
C LEU A 352 1.16 18.35 -13.17
N LEU A 353 1.79 17.21 -13.36
CA LEU A 353 2.40 16.81 -14.64
C LEU A 353 1.41 16.16 -15.60
N TRP A 354 0.29 15.60 -15.12
CA TRP A 354 -0.63 14.80 -15.90
C TRP A 354 -1.39 15.58 -16.98
N GLN A 355 -1.79 16.82 -16.71
CA GLN A 355 -2.42 17.73 -17.66
C GLN A 355 -3.59 17.10 -18.45
N GLN A 356 -4.54 16.48 -17.76
CA GLN A 356 -5.70 15.79 -18.34
C GLN A 356 -5.32 14.73 -19.40
N GLY A 357 -4.22 14.00 -19.17
CA GLY A 357 -3.67 12.96 -20.04
C GLY A 357 -2.59 13.42 -21.02
N ALA A 358 -2.57 14.70 -21.41
CA ALA A 358 -1.57 15.22 -22.37
C ALA A 358 -0.12 15.12 -21.83
N GLY A 359 0.05 15.15 -20.50
CA GLY A 359 1.33 15.04 -19.83
C GLY A 359 1.70 13.61 -19.40
N SER A 360 1.00 12.57 -19.85
CA SER A 360 1.22 11.18 -19.42
C SER A 360 2.65 10.70 -19.63
N MET A 361 3.22 10.94 -20.79
CA MET A 361 4.63 10.63 -21.13
C MET A 361 5.60 11.31 -20.16
N LEU A 362 5.40 12.60 -19.92
CA LEU A 362 6.25 13.39 -19.01
C LEU A 362 6.13 12.88 -17.57
N THR A 363 4.90 12.58 -17.12
CA THR A 363 4.63 12.09 -15.77
C THR A 363 5.33 10.76 -15.48
N PHE A 364 5.18 9.77 -16.38
CA PHE A 364 5.86 8.48 -16.23
C PHE A 364 7.38 8.58 -16.44
N SER A 365 7.86 9.48 -17.34
CA SER A 365 9.29 9.68 -17.51
C SER A 365 9.93 10.32 -16.28
N ALA A 366 9.27 11.31 -15.67
CA ALA A 366 9.70 11.89 -14.40
C ALA A 366 9.71 10.87 -13.27
N ALA A 367 8.66 10.02 -13.19
CA ALA A 367 8.62 8.91 -12.25
C ALA A 367 9.80 7.94 -12.48
N GLY A 368 10.13 7.64 -13.74
CA GLY A 368 11.29 6.83 -14.11
C GLY A 368 12.61 7.42 -13.64
N ALA A 369 12.78 8.73 -13.86
CA ALA A 369 13.96 9.46 -13.40
C ALA A 369 14.10 9.44 -11.86
N CYS A 370 12.97 9.61 -11.12
CA CYS A 370 12.97 9.54 -9.66
C CYS A 370 13.38 8.15 -9.14
N ALA A 371 12.82 7.07 -9.71
CA ALA A 371 13.19 5.71 -9.34
C ALA A 371 14.67 5.42 -9.64
N ALA A 372 15.16 5.82 -10.82
CA ALA A 372 16.56 5.67 -11.20
C ALA A 372 17.49 6.48 -10.28
N ALA A 373 17.11 7.73 -9.94
CA ALA A 373 17.84 8.55 -8.98
C ALA A 373 17.94 7.87 -7.61
N GLY A 374 16.88 7.21 -7.15
CA GLY A 374 16.91 6.38 -5.94
C GLY A 374 17.96 5.26 -6.01
N GLY A 375 18.09 4.60 -7.18
CA GLY A 375 19.15 3.62 -7.43
C GLY A 375 20.54 4.24 -7.41
N LEU A 376 20.72 5.40 -8.04
CA LEU A 376 22.00 6.12 -8.06
C LEU A 376 22.42 6.61 -6.67
N VAL A 377 21.47 7.05 -5.83
CA VAL A 377 21.72 7.43 -4.44
C VAL A 377 22.36 6.26 -3.67
N LEU A 378 21.93 5.02 -3.88
CA LEU A 378 22.51 3.86 -3.22
C LEU A 378 23.94 3.54 -3.67
N LEU A 379 24.40 4.05 -4.84
CA LEU A 379 25.80 3.91 -5.24
C LEU A 379 26.77 4.73 -4.38
N LEU A 380 26.27 5.68 -3.58
CA LEU A 380 27.05 6.47 -2.62
C LEU A 380 27.43 5.69 -1.34
N VAL A 381 26.93 4.47 -1.21
CA VAL A 381 27.33 3.49 -0.18
C VAL A 381 27.80 2.20 -0.84
N THR A 382 28.69 1.48 -0.13
CA THR A 382 29.21 0.20 -0.62
C THR A 382 28.35 -0.97 -0.12
N PRO A 383 28.39 -2.13 -0.81
CA PRO A 383 27.73 -3.35 -0.31
C PRO A 383 28.14 -3.68 1.12
N GLN A 384 29.43 -3.58 1.44
CA GLN A 384 29.96 -3.89 2.77
C GLN A 384 29.41 -2.95 3.86
N GLN A 385 29.11 -1.69 3.54
CA GLN A 385 28.50 -0.75 4.48
C GLN A 385 27.05 -1.10 4.78
N MET A 386 26.29 -1.60 3.79
CA MET A 386 24.90 -2.02 4.01
C MET A 386 24.78 -3.39 4.67
N ASP A 387 25.79 -4.27 4.48
CA ASP A 387 25.79 -5.62 5.06
C ASP A 387 26.40 -5.65 6.48
N LYS A 388 27.08 -4.57 6.93
CA LYS A 388 27.56 -4.46 8.32
C LYS A 388 26.39 -4.33 9.28
N ARG A 389 26.39 -5.14 10.35
CA ARG A 389 25.56 -4.86 11.53
C ARG A 389 26.01 -3.53 12.11
N GLY A 390 25.08 -2.63 12.37
CA GLY A 390 25.36 -1.43 13.12
C GLY A 390 25.93 -1.83 14.49
N GLU A 391 27.23 -1.68 14.67
CA GLU A 391 27.89 -1.80 15.95
C GLU A 391 27.47 -0.59 16.79
N SER A 392 26.61 -0.83 17.77
CA SER A 392 26.30 0.12 18.83
C SER A 392 26.00 -0.62 20.11
#